data_5b60c1264ec23e35b1725b0e51e63e70
#
_entry.id   5b60c1264ec23e35b1725b0e51e63e70
#
_cell.length_a   1.000
_cell.length_b   1.000
_cell.length_c   1.000
_cell.angle_alpha   90.00
_cell.angle_beta   90.00
_cell.angle_gamma   90.00
#
_symmetry.space_group_name_H-M   'P 1'
#
loop_
_entity.id
_entity.type
_entity.pdbx_description
1 polymer ?
#
loop_
_entity_poly.entity_id
_entity_poly.type
_entity_poly.pdbx_seq_one_letter_code
_entity_poly.pdbx_strand_id
1 'polypeptide(L)'
;ILTNPKYLNNPLLLFVFFWLATFILYLPASRAGLEGDFPYWAASIDSQSFWDFINAKGASLPFLHQFTQIVRYLFLSVWGYNTLTWHLLHISLNAIIALLLFNVFRKILKDSHIEHPYAISFGGVLLFCVTPHATEVVVREMCYHYLQGFIFILLIVGYLLRFLETRNTKYAWLSGIIFFISTFSLEIFYLTPWVVL
;
A
#
# COMPACT_ATOMS: atom_id res chain seq x y z
N ILE A 1 12.45 -20.11 -16.49
CA ILE A 1 11.15 -20.33 -15.78
C ILE A 1 10.45 -18.98 -15.57
N LEU A 2 11.13 -17.93 -15.09
CA LEU A 2 10.54 -16.62 -14.77
C LEU A 2 10.10 -15.78 -15.99
N THR A 3 10.46 -16.16 -17.20
CA THR A 3 10.03 -15.47 -18.44
C THR A 3 8.78 -16.09 -19.07
N ASN A 4 8.28 -17.21 -18.53
CA ASN A 4 7.08 -17.85 -19.08
C ASN A 4 5.83 -17.08 -18.65
N PRO A 5 5.04 -16.52 -19.59
CA PRO A 5 3.86 -15.72 -19.28
C PRO A 5 2.80 -16.44 -18.47
N LYS A 6 2.79 -17.78 -18.49
CA LYS A 6 1.84 -18.59 -17.72
C LYS A 6 1.99 -18.38 -16.20
N TYR A 7 3.23 -18.29 -15.71
CA TYR A 7 3.50 -18.08 -14.28
C TYR A 7 3.30 -16.61 -13.88
N LEU A 8 3.67 -15.68 -14.76
CA LEU A 8 3.52 -14.24 -14.53
C LEU A 8 2.07 -13.75 -14.69
N ASN A 9 1.14 -14.61 -15.09
CA ASN A 9 -0.29 -14.31 -15.12
C ASN A 9 -1.04 -14.80 -13.87
N ASN A 10 -0.39 -15.56 -12.98
CA ASN A 10 -1.03 -16.02 -11.75
C ASN A 10 -0.81 -14.99 -10.63
N PRO A 11 -1.86 -14.23 -10.22
CA PRO A 11 -1.72 -13.17 -9.23
C PRO A 11 -1.33 -13.69 -7.85
N LEU A 12 -1.77 -14.90 -7.48
CA LEU A 12 -1.42 -15.52 -6.20
C LEU A 12 0.07 -15.89 -6.16
N LEU A 13 0.58 -16.47 -7.25
CA LEU A 13 1.99 -16.83 -7.35
C LEU A 13 2.88 -15.60 -7.29
N LEU A 14 2.51 -14.53 -7.99
CA LEU A 14 3.23 -13.25 -7.95
C LEU A 14 3.19 -12.62 -6.56
N PHE A 15 2.01 -12.63 -5.91
CA PHE A 15 1.88 -12.12 -4.55
C PHE A 15 2.80 -12.87 -3.58
N VAL A 16 2.75 -14.20 -3.60
CA VAL A 16 3.62 -15.04 -2.74
C VAL A 16 5.09 -14.79 -3.02
N PHE A 17 5.46 -14.65 -4.29
CA PHE A 17 6.84 -14.34 -4.68
C PHE A 17 7.31 -12.98 -4.13
N PHE A 18 6.54 -11.92 -4.35
CA PHE A 18 6.87 -10.58 -3.84
C PHE A 18 6.85 -10.55 -2.31
N TRP A 19 5.92 -11.27 -1.68
CA TRP A 19 5.85 -11.39 -0.24
C TRP A 19 7.11 -12.06 0.33
N LEU A 20 7.54 -13.19 -0.25
CA LEU A 20 8.76 -13.89 0.17
C LEU A 20 10.00 -13.03 -0.08
N ALA A 21 10.10 -12.38 -1.24
CA ALA A 21 11.23 -11.50 -1.55
C ALA A 21 11.32 -10.34 -0.54
N THR A 22 10.21 -9.68 -0.24
CA THR A 22 10.12 -8.61 0.76
C THR A 22 10.42 -9.15 2.16
N PHE A 23 9.87 -10.30 2.52
CA PHE A 23 10.11 -10.93 3.83
C PHE A 23 11.59 -11.25 4.04
N ILE A 24 12.24 -11.88 3.08
CA ILE A 24 13.67 -12.19 3.17
C ILE A 24 14.52 -10.92 3.29
N LEU A 25 14.19 -9.90 2.51
CA LEU A 25 14.92 -8.63 2.50
C LEU A 25 14.81 -7.90 3.85
N TYR A 26 13.61 -7.87 4.43
CA TYR A 26 13.32 -7.14 5.67
C TYR A 26 13.30 -8.02 6.92
N LEU A 27 13.66 -9.29 6.82
CA LEU A 27 13.75 -10.21 7.98
C LEU A 27 14.58 -9.64 9.14
N PRO A 28 15.72 -8.95 8.92
CA PRO A 28 16.47 -8.35 10.02
C PRO A 28 15.68 -7.31 10.81
N ALA A 29 14.78 -6.55 10.14
CA ALA A 29 13.96 -5.54 10.79
C ALA A 29 12.91 -6.13 11.75
N SER A 30 12.50 -7.39 11.56
CA SER A 30 11.56 -8.06 12.47
C SER A 30 12.09 -8.21 13.90
N ARG A 31 13.39 -7.98 14.11
CA ARG A 31 14.06 -7.97 15.44
C ARG A 31 14.15 -6.57 16.03
N ALA A 32 13.87 -5.52 15.24
CA ALA A 32 13.76 -4.15 15.74
C ALA A 32 12.49 -4.04 16.59
N GLY A 33 12.55 -3.22 17.64
CA GLY A 33 11.36 -2.88 18.44
C GLY A 33 10.39 -2.00 17.64
N LEU A 34 9.23 -1.76 18.24
CA LEU A 34 8.29 -0.75 17.73
C LEU A 34 8.87 0.63 18.06
N GLU A 35 9.17 1.42 17.02
CA GLU A 35 9.94 2.65 17.13
C GLU A 35 9.12 3.89 16.74
N GLY A 36 9.71 5.06 16.97
CA GLY A 36 9.16 6.35 16.62
C GLY A 36 7.93 6.70 17.43
N ASP A 37 6.85 7.12 16.75
CA ASP A 37 5.61 7.56 17.40
C ASP A 37 4.71 6.40 17.84
N PHE A 38 5.09 5.15 17.59
CA PHE A 38 4.26 3.98 17.90
C PHE A 38 3.90 3.87 19.39
N PRO A 39 4.85 4.01 20.34
CA PRO A 39 4.52 3.98 21.76
C PRO A 39 3.54 5.08 22.18
N TYR A 40 3.65 6.27 21.58
CA TYR A 40 2.73 7.37 21.83
C TYR A 40 1.30 7.04 21.36
N TRP A 41 1.16 6.52 20.15
CA TRP A 41 -0.13 6.10 19.60
C TRP A 41 -0.76 4.97 20.40
N ALA A 42 0.04 4.02 20.82
CA ALA A 42 -0.38 2.90 21.63
C ALA A 42 -0.93 3.37 23.00
N ALA A 43 -0.20 4.23 23.69
CA ALA A 43 -0.66 4.83 24.95
C ALA A 43 -1.94 5.67 24.78
N SER A 44 -2.10 6.33 23.63
CA SER A 44 -3.32 7.09 23.33
C SER A 44 -4.54 6.20 23.16
N ILE A 45 -4.40 5.01 22.55
CA ILE A 45 -5.49 4.04 22.40
C ILE A 45 -5.90 3.47 23.75
N ASP A 46 -4.93 3.13 24.62
CA ASP A 46 -5.20 2.56 25.93
C ASP A 46 -5.90 3.56 26.87
N SER A 47 -5.70 4.86 26.65
CA SER A 47 -6.23 5.94 27.49
C SER A 47 -7.51 6.61 26.97
N GLN A 48 -7.92 6.35 25.74
CA GLN A 48 -9.03 7.05 25.07
C GLN A 48 -10.11 6.08 24.61
N SER A 49 -11.36 6.56 24.54
CA SER A 49 -12.42 5.83 23.87
C SER A 49 -12.15 5.77 22.35
N PHE A 50 -12.76 4.80 21.66
CA PHE A 50 -12.70 4.70 20.19
C PHE A 50 -13.06 6.03 19.50
N TRP A 51 -14.11 6.70 19.95
CA TRP A 51 -14.55 7.96 19.35
C TRP A 51 -13.58 9.11 19.62
N ASP A 52 -13.01 9.17 20.82
CA ASP A 52 -12.02 10.19 21.19
C ASP A 52 -10.73 9.96 20.38
N PHE A 53 -10.31 8.73 20.21
CA PHE A 53 -9.13 8.38 19.43
C PHE A 53 -9.29 8.76 17.95
N ILE A 54 -10.44 8.44 17.33
CA ILE A 54 -10.69 8.78 15.91
C ILE A 54 -10.78 10.28 15.69
N ASN A 55 -11.33 11.00 16.68
CA ASN A 55 -11.49 12.45 16.63
C ASN A 55 -10.34 13.19 17.32
N ALA A 56 -9.27 12.48 17.72
CA ALA A 56 -8.18 13.07 18.48
C ALA A 56 -7.59 14.29 17.76
N LYS A 57 -7.66 15.43 18.43
CA LYS A 57 -7.27 16.77 17.95
C LYS A 57 -5.76 16.96 17.77
N GLY A 58 -4.97 15.90 17.87
CA GLY A 58 -3.51 15.96 17.79
C GLY A 58 -2.93 16.07 16.37
N ALA A 59 -3.71 15.78 15.35
CA ALA A 59 -3.29 16.02 13.96
C ALA A 59 -3.73 17.41 13.52
N SER A 60 -2.92 18.07 12.74
CA SER A 60 -3.15 19.44 12.25
C SER A 60 -4.49 19.66 11.53
N LEU A 61 -5.15 18.57 11.10
CA LEU A 61 -6.47 18.56 10.49
C LEU A 61 -7.22 17.29 10.90
N PRO A 62 -8.08 17.34 11.95
CA PRO A 62 -8.68 16.14 12.56
C PRO A 62 -9.59 15.31 11.64
N PHE A 63 -10.07 15.89 10.54
CA PHE A 63 -10.97 15.19 9.60
C PHE A 63 -10.24 14.36 8.54
N LEU A 64 -8.93 14.52 8.36
CA LEU A 64 -8.21 13.96 7.22
C LEU A 64 -7.52 12.61 7.49
N HIS A 65 -7.45 12.19 8.74
CA HIS A 65 -6.79 10.94 9.13
C HIS A 65 -7.74 9.87 9.67
N GLN A 66 -9.05 10.10 9.62
CA GLN A 66 -10.03 9.22 10.27
C GLN A 66 -9.95 7.78 9.78
N PHE A 67 -9.81 7.57 8.47
CA PHE A 67 -9.69 6.20 7.93
C PHE A 67 -8.42 5.51 8.44
N THR A 68 -7.31 6.22 8.44
CA THR A 68 -6.03 5.75 9.00
C THR A 68 -6.16 5.41 10.49
N GLN A 69 -6.83 6.24 11.27
CA GLN A 69 -7.02 6.02 12.70
C GLN A 69 -7.93 4.81 12.98
N ILE A 70 -9.01 4.63 12.21
CA ILE A 70 -9.87 3.44 12.32
C ILE A 70 -9.04 2.17 12.09
N VAL A 71 -8.25 2.13 11.03
CA VAL A 71 -7.43 0.95 10.70
C VAL A 71 -6.38 0.69 11.79
N ARG A 72 -5.72 1.74 12.31
CA ARG A 72 -4.78 1.62 13.44
C ARG A 72 -5.44 1.06 14.68
N TYR A 73 -6.58 1.60 15.07
CA TYR A 73 -7.31 1.13 16.22
C TYR A 73 -7.67 -0.36 16.09
N LEU A 74 -8.18 -0.77 14.94
CA LEU A 74 -8.52 -2.17 14.67
C LEU A 74 -7.28 -3.07 14.76
N PHE A 75 -6.15 -2.67 14.18
CA PHE A 75 -4.93 -3.47 14.22
C PHE A 75 -4.39 -3.59 15.64
N LEU A 76 -4.34 -2.49 16.40
CA LEU A 76 -3.91 -2.55 17.80
C LEU A 76 -4.85 -3.38 18.66
N SER A 77 -6.17 -3.29 18.43
CA SER A 77 -7.16 -4.10 19.17
C SER A 77 -6.99 -5.61 18.92
N VAL A 78 -6.56 -6.00 17.71
CA VAL A 78 -6.42 -7.42 17.32
C VAL A 78 -5.03 -7.96 17.66
N TRP A 79 -3.96 -7.20 17.37
CA TRP A 79 -2.58 -7.68 17.45
C TRP A 79 -1.77 -7.07 18.59
N GLY A 80 -2.31 -6.04 19.23
CA GLY A 80 -1.62 -5.36 20.33
C GLY A 80 -0.25 -4.84 19.91
N TYR A 81 0.72 -5.03 20.80
CA TYR A 81 2.11 -4.57 20.64
C TYR A 81 3.04 -5.63 20.06
N ASN A 82 2.52 -6.64 19.38
CA ASN A 82 3.35 -7.70 18.80
C ASN A 82 4.11 -7.19 17.57
N THR A 83 5.39 -6.90 17.73
CA THR A 83 6.29 -6.38 16.70
C THR A 83 6.27 -7.24 15.42
N LEU A 84 6.31 -8.57 15.57
CA LEU A 84 6.33 -9.45 14.39
C LEU A 84 5.06 -9.31 13.54
N THR A 85 3.90 -9.19 14.17
CA THR A 85 2.62 -9.04 13.45
C THR A 85 2.57 -7.73 12.67
N TRP A 86 3.10 -6.65 13.24
CA TRP A 86 3.20 -5.36 12.54
C TRP A 86 4.14 -5.43 11.34
N HIS A 87 5.31 -6.03 11.48
CA HIS A 87 6.22 -6.24 10.35
C HIS A 87 5.61 -7.13 9.27
N LEU A 88 4.93 -8.21 9.63
CA LEU A 88 4.24 -9.06 8.67
C LEU A 88 3.10 -8.32 7.93
N LEU A 89 2.40 -7.42 8.61
CA LEU A 89 1.42 -6.55 7.99
C LEU A 89 2.08 -5.66 6.92
N HIS A 90 3.16 -4.95 7.27
CA HIS A 90 3.86 -4.05 6.35
C HIS A 90 4.44 -4.79 5.15
N ILE A 91 5.04 -5.95 5.36
CA ILE A 91 5.51 -6.85 4.30
C ILE A 91 4.35 -7.25 3.37
N SER A 92 3.18 -7.56 3.95
CA SER A 92 2.00 -7.94 3.17
C SER A 92 1.45 -6.77 2.35
N LEU A 93 1.39 -5.57 2.93
CA LEU A 93 1.00 -4.35 2.19
C LEU A 93 1.99 -4.04 1.06
N ASN A 94 3.29 -4.15 1.31
CA ASN A 94 4.31 -3.95 0.27
C ASN A 94 4.20 -4.99 -0.86
N ALA A 95 3.89 -6.24 -0.55
CA ALA A 95 3.64 -7.27 -1.56
C ALA A 95 2.37 -6.99 -2.39
N ILE A 96 1.31 -6.43 -1.77
CA ILE A 96 0.11 -5.97 -2.48
C ILE A 96 0.49 -4.81 -3.43
N ILE A 97 1.28 -3.84 -2.96
CA ILE A 97 1.78 -2.73 -3.78
C ILE A 97 2.57 -3.28 -4.97
N ALA A 98 3.50 -4.20 -4.73
CA ALA A 98 4.31 -4.82 -5.78
C ALA A 98 3.44 -5.52 -6.83
N LEU A 99 2.41 -6.25 -6.42
CA LEU A 99 1.47 -6.90 -7.32
C LEU A 99 0.66 -5.89 -8.14
N LEU A 100 0.14 -4.84 -7.51
CA LEU A 100 -0.62 -3.79 -8.19
C LEU A 100 0.27 -3.02 -9.17
N LEU A 101 1.47 -2.64 -8.75
CA LEU A 101 2.46 -1.94 -9.56
C LEU A 101 2.87 -2.78 -10.78
N PHE A 102 3.09 -4.09 -10.59
CA PHE A 102 3.34 -5.03 -11.69
C PHE A 102 2.20 -4.99 -12.72
N ASN A 103 0.95 -5.03 -12.27
CA ASN A 103 -0.21 -5.02 -13.16
C ASN A 103 -0.35 -3.70 -13.92
N VAL A 104 -0.12 -2.57 -13.25
CA VAL A 104 -0.15 -1.24 -13.87
C VAL A 104 0.97 -1.10 -14.89
N PHE A 105 2.22 -1.41 -14.54
CA PHE A 105 3.36 -1.35 -15.45
C PHE A 105 3.15 -2.25 -16.67
N ARG A 106 2.79 -3.52 -16.43
CA ARG A 106 2.52 -4.45 -17.51
C ARG A 106 1.45 -3.93 -18.49
N LYS A 107 0.38 -3.33 -17.96
CA LYS A 107 -0.69 -2.76 -18.77
C LYS A 107 -0.16 -1.60 -19.63
N ILE A 108 0.53 -0.64 -19.02
CA ILE A 108 1.09 0.53 -19.71
C ILE A 108 2.08 0.08 -20.79
N LEU A 109 3.02 -0.81 -20.45
CA LEU A 109 4.03 -1.28 -21.41
C LEU A 109 3.41 -2.07 -22.57
N LYS A 110 2.36 -2.86 -22.29
CA LYS A 110 1.62 -3.58 -23.33
C LYS A 110 0.89 -2.63 -24.27
N ASP A 111 0.22 -1.62 -23.72
CA ASP A 111 -0.52 -0.63 -24.51
C ASP A 111 0.42 0.27 -25.33
N SER A 112 1.65 0.47 -24.85
CA SER A 112 2.74 1.17 -25.57
C SER A 112 3.51 0.28 -26.54
N HIS A 113 3.07 -0.95 -26.79
CA HIS A 113 3.71 -1.92 -27.68
C HIS A 113 5.20 -2.20 -27.38
N ILE A 114 5.59 -2.07 -26.11
CA ILE A 114 6.96 -2.37 -25.67
C ILE A 114 7.18 -3.89 -25.67
N GLU A 115 8.30 -4.34 -26.22
CA GLU A 115 8.69 -5.74 -26.21
C GLU A 115 8.94 -6.24 -24.78
N HIS A 116 8.54 -7.48 -24.51
CA HIS A 116 8.74 -8.14 -23.22
C HIS A 116 8.10 -7.42 -21.99
N PRO A 117 6.84 -6.94 -22.06
CA PRO A 117 6.23 -6.13 -21.00
C PRO A 117 6.20 -6.83 -19.65
N TYR A 118 6.12 -8.16 -19.63
CA TYR A 118 6.14 -8.96 -18.39
C TYR A 118 7.50 -8.93 -17.69
N ALA A 119 8.58 -9.13 -18.44
CA ALA A 119 9.93 -9.17 -17.89
C ALA A 119 10.35 -7.79 -17.37
N ILE A 120 10.05 -6.74 -18.14
CA ILE A 120 10.36 -5.36 -17.75
C ILE A 120 9.58 -4.96 -16.51
N SER A 121 8.26 -5.25 -16.46
CA SER A 121 7.44 -4.95 -15.28
C SER A 121 7.93 -5.71 -14.04
N PHE A 122 8.29 -6.98 -14.20
CA PHE A 122 8.78 -7.79 -13.10
C PHE A 122 10.11 -7.26 -12.56
N GLY A 123 11.06 -6.95 -13.44
CA GLY A 123 12.35 -6.35 -13.07
C GLY A 123 12.19 -4.99 -12.40
N GLY A 124 11.34 -4.11 -12.95
CA GLY A 124 11.06 -2.80 -12.38
C GLY A 124 10.43 -2.88 -10.98
N VAL A 125 9.52 -3.83 -10.75
CA VAL A 125 8.91 -4.04 -9.43
C VAL A 125 9.91 -4.65 -8.45
N LEU A 126 10.78 -5.54 -8.86
CA LEU A 126 11.85 -6.03 -7.99
C LEU A 126 12.79 -4.89 -7.56
N LEU A 127 13.19 -4.02 -8.51
CA LEU A 127 13.98 -2.84 -8.18
C LEU A 127 13.25 -1.93 -7.19
N PHE A 128 11.94 -1.72 -7.36
CA PHE A 128 11.13 -0.98 -6.38
C PHE A 128 11.19 -1.63 -5.00
N CYS A 129 11.01 -2.96 -4.89
CA CYS A 129 11.04 -3.66 -3.60
C CYS A 129 12.38 -3.55 -2.86
N VAL A 130 13.50 -3.44 -3.59
CA VAL A 130 14.86 -3.34 -3.00
C VAL A 130 15.36 -1.90 -2.86
N THR A 131 14.58 -0.92 -3.28
CA THR A 131 14.97 0.50 -3.21
C THR A 131 15.04 0.97 -1.76
N PRO A 132 16.12 1.69 -1.36
CA PRO A 132 16.27 2.19 0.02
C PRO A 132 15.11 3.08 0.48
N HIS A 133 14.47 3.84 -0.43
CA HIS A 133 13.30 4.65 -0.12
C HIS A 133 12.08 3.84 0.34
N ALA A 134 11.93 2.60 -0.15
CA ALA A 134 10.88 1.71 0.31
C ALA A 134 11.18 1.15 1.71
N THR A 135 12.46 1.05 2.10
CA THR A 135 12.89 0.44 3.35
C THR A 135 12.28 1.13 4.57
N GLU A 136 12.35 2.45 4.64
CA GLU A 136 11.81 3.19 5.78
C GLU A 136 10.31 2.96 5.96
N VAL A 137 9.56 2.98 4.87
CA VAL A 137 8.11 2.82 4.89
C VAL A 137 7.68 1.39 5.23
N VAL A 138 8.50 0.39 4.88
CA VAL A 138 8.23 -1.02 5.18
C VAL A 138 8.65 -1.40 6.59
N VAL A 139 9.73 -0.79 7.10
CA VAL A 139 10.31 -1.14 8.41
C VAL A 139 9.63 -0.41 9.56
N ARG A 140 9.21 0.84 9.36
CA ARG A 140 8.58 1.65 10.42
C ARG A 140 7.08 1.45 10.47
N GLU A 141 6.55 0.96 11.57
CA GLU A 141 5.14 0.66 11.79
C GLU A 141 4.24 1.90 11.66
N MET A 142 4.78 3.08 11.97
CA MET A 142 4.06 4.34 11.83
C MET A 142 3.81 4.76 10.39
N CYS A 143 4.58 4.21 9.45
CA CYS A 143 4.50 4.54 8.03
C CYS A 143 3.44 3.75 7.26
N TYR A 144 2.62 2.91 7.93
CA TYR A 144 1.64 2.07 7.25
C TYR A 144 0.66 2.87 6.38
N HIS A 145 0.32 4.10 6.77
CA HIS A 145 -0.58 4.99 6.01
C HIS A 145 -0.01 5.37 4.63
N TYR A 146 1.31 5.41 4.46
CA TYR A 146 1.92 5.60 3.13
C TYR A 146 1.74 4.38 2.25
N LEU A 147 1.91 3.16 2.81
CA LEU A 147 1.67 1.92 2.08
C LEU A 147 0.20 1.81 1.67
N GLN A 148 -0.71 2.09 2.59
CA GLN A 148 -2.15 2.11 2.35
C GLN A 148 -2.53 3.11 1.26
N GLY A 149 -2.02 4.34 1.35
CA GLY A 149 -2.30 5.37 0.36
C GLY A 149 -1.73 5.04 -1.01
N PHE A 150 -0.55 4.41 -1.08
CA PHE A 150 0.01 3.98 -2.36
C PHE A 150 -0.82 2.86 -2.99
N ILE A 151 -1.40 1.94 -2.20
CA ILE A 151 -2.38 0.97 -2.67
C ILE A 151 -3.57 1.69 -3.32
N PHE A 152 -4.12 2.71 -2.68
CA PHE A 152 -5.23 3.49 -3.25
C PHE A 152 -4.86 4.14 -4.58
N ILE A 153 -3.69 4.79 -4.68
CA ILE A 153 -3.21 5.38 -5.94
C ILE A 153 -3.16 4.33 -7.05
N LEU A 154 -2.55 3.17 -6.77
CA LEU A 154 -2.43 2.10 -7.77
C LEU A 154 -3.77 1.51 -8.18
N LEU A 155 -4.72 1.40 -7.27
CA LEU A 155 -6.09 0.99 -7.58
C LEU A 155 -6.82 2.03 -8.44
N ILE A 156 -6.69 3.32 -8.11
CA ILE A 156 -7.24 4.43 -8.90
C ILE A 156 -6.72 4.37 -10.33
N VAL A 157 -5.39 4.30 -10.49
CA VAL A 157 -4.74 4.20 -11.82
C VAL A 157 -5.21 2.94 -12.55
N GLY A 158 -5.23 1.79 -11.88
CA GLY A 158 -5.66 0.52 -12.46
C GLY A 158 -7.10 0.55 -12.97
N TYR A 159 -8.02 1.15 -12.21
CA TYR A 159 -9.42 1.30 -12.63
C TYR A 159 -9.59 2.35 -13.74
N LEU A 160 -8.82 3.45 -13.72
CA LEU A 160 -8.82 4.41 -14.81
C LEU A 160 -8.32 3.80 -16.13
N LEU A 161 -7.24 3.03 -16.09
CA LEU A 161 -6.75 2.30 -17.26
C LEU A 161 -7.79 1.32 -17.79
N ARG A 162 -8.52 0.62 -16.90
CA ARG A 162 -9.64 -0.24 -17.31
C ARG A 162 -10.82 0.55 -17.90
N PHE A 163 -11.14 1.71 -17.35
CA PHE A 163 -12.17 2.58 -17.91
C PHE A 163 -11.79 3.04 -19.33
N LEU A 164 -10.55 3.47 -19.53
CA LEU A 164 -10.07 3.91 -20.84
C LEU A 164 -10.16 2.79 -21.89
N GLU A 165 -9.89 1.55 -21.50
CA GLU A 165 -9.94 0.37 -22.37
C GLU A 165 -11.38 -0.05 -22.70
N THR A 166 -12.23 -0.17 -21.67
CA THR A 166 -13.56 -0.79 -21.81
C THR A 166 -14.68 0.21 -21.98
N ARG A 167 -14.44 1.51 -21.73
CA ARG A 167 -15.44 2.60 -21.68
C ARG A 167 -16.59 2.32 -20.70
N ASN A 168 -16.43 1.36 -19.80
CA ASN A 168 -17.44 1.02 -18.80
C ASN A 168 -17.34 1.98 -17.60
N THR A 169 -18.36 2.80 -17.43
CA THR A 169 -18.45 3.84 -16.37
C THR A 169 -18.32 3.28 -14.95
N LYS A 170 -18.60 2.00 -14.74
CA LYS A 170 -18.37 1.33 -13.44
C LYS A 170 -16.94 1.53 -12.93
N TYR A 171 -15.96 1.45 -13.81
CA TYR A 171 -14.56 1.62 -13.41
C TYR A 171 -14.21 3.07 -13.06
N ALA A 172 -14.82 4.05 -13.73
CA ALA A 172 -14.69 5.45 -13.35
C ALA A 172 -15.28 5.70 -11.95
N TRP A 173 -16.47 5.17 -11.67
CA TRP A 173 -17.08 5.27 -10.34
C TRP A 173 -16.24 4.61 -9.25
N LEU A 174 -15.71 3.40 -9.49
CA LEU A 174 -14.83 2.72 -8.54
C LEU A 174 -13.57 3.55 -8.25
N SER A 175 -12.95 4.12 -9.28
CA SER A 175 -11.81 5.02 -9.13
C SER A 175 -12.16 6.24 -8.27
N GLY A 176 -13.30 6.89 -8.53
CA GLY A 176 -13.78 8.04 -7.77
C GLY A 176 -14.08 7.72 -6.30
N ILE A 177 -14.70 6.56 -6.01
CA ILE A 177 -14.98 6.11 -4.64
C ILE A 177 -13.67 5.86 -3.90
N ILE A 178 -12.70 5.17 -4.52
CA ILE A 178 -11.40 4.92 -3.89
C ILE A 178 -10.65 6.22 -3.66
N PHE A 179 -10.68 7.15 -4.61
CA PHE A 179 -10.11 8.48 -4.43
C PHE A 179 -10.75 9.19 -3.23
N PHE A 180 -12.06 9.21 -3.13
CA PHE A 180 -12.77 9.81 -2.00
C PHE A 180 -12.34 9.18 -0.66
N ILE A 181 -12.24 7.84 -0.57
CA ILE A 181 -11.75 7.17 0.64
C ILE A 181 -10.30 7.55 0.93
N SER A 182 -9.44 7.66 -0.08
CA SER A 182 -8.02 8.01 0.10
C SER A 182 -7.81 9.39 0.70
N THR A 183 -8.75 10.33 0.50
CA THR A 183 -8.68 11.67 1.08
C THR A 183 -8.78 11.68 2.62
N PHE A 184 -9.32 10.61 3.22
CA PHE A 184 -9.37 10.42 4.68
C PHE A 184 -8.16 9.65 5.23
N SER A 185 -7.14 9.38 4.40
CA SER A 185 -5.93 8.67 4.83
C SER A 185 -4.77 9.61 5.12
N LEU A 186 -4.46 10.53 4.23
CA LEU A 186 -3.42 11.55 4.38
C LEU A 186 -3.63 12.68 3.35
N GLU A 187 -3.28 13.92 3.70
CA GLU A 187 -3.44 15.11 2.86
C GLU A 187 -2.72 15.01 1.52
N ILE A 188 -1.55 14.36 1.50
CA ILE A 188 -0.75 14.19 0.28
C ILE A 188 -1.54 13.52 -0.87
N PHE A 189 -2.56 12.72 -0.54
CA PHE A 189 -3.36 12.01 -1.54
C PHE A 189 -4.38 12.91 -2.25
N TYR A 190 -4.60 14.14 -1.80
CA TYR A 190 -5.38 15.15 -2.56
C TYR A 190 -4.74 15.51 -3.89
N LEU A 191 -3.43 15.33 -4.01
CA LEU A 191 -2.72 15.58 -5.26
C LEU A 191 -2.85 14.44 -6.27
N THR A 192 -3.45 13.32 -5.91
CA THR A 192 -3.60 12.14 -6.80
C THR A 192 -4.20 12.49 -8.17
N PRO A 193 -5.28 13.31 -8.29
CA PRO A 193 -5.81 13.66 -9.61
C PRO A 193 -4.80 14.37 -10.50
N TRP A 194 -3.94 15.22 -9.93
CA TRP A 194 -2.92 15.96 -10.67
C TRP A 194 -1.74 15.09 -11.13
N VAL A 195 -1.53 13.97 -10.48
CA VAL A 195 -0.47 13.01 -10.85
C VAL A 195 -0.95 12.02 -11.90
N VAL A 196 -2.28 11.77 -11.95
CA VAL A 196 -2.89 10.74 -12.80
C VAL A 196 -3.45 11.30 -14.10
N LEU A 197 -3.73 12.60 -14.17
CA LEU A 197 -4.20 13.30 -15.38
C LEU A 197 -3.03 13.73 -16.25
#